data_fe6d15dc5585af9866c87a05ebbda71a
#
_entry.id   fe6d15dc5585af9866c87a05ebbda71a
#
_cell.length_a   1.000
_cell.length_b   1.000
_cell.length_c   1.000
_cell.angle_alpha   90.00
_cell.angle_beta   90.00
_cell.angle_gamma   90.00
#
_symmetry.space_group_name_H-M   'P 1'
#
loop_
_entity.id
_entity.type
_entity.pdbx_description
1 polymer ?
#
loop_
_entity_poly.entity_id
_entity_poly.type
_entity_poly.pdbx_seq_one_letter_code
_entity_poly.pdbx_strand_id
1 'polypeptide(L)'
;AAEAVIDQTHASRHYLAGQGLEQVNLYDSVLLNACAAHSEEYNDLFFGRPGHPSAVLVPVVLGLGFSQNASANSVMESYVAGLEVMALVNQALLPNAHKMGFHTTSVAGVVGAAAAAGKLLHLPQDGLERALSIACTFACGLRANFGTLANALHVGNAAAAGLRAAQFAAAGFYTGTDLLSGSFLTCYGGSREQLEILAGSLGQTWAFLEPGLLIKKYPCCFSNYQAIEAALNITEMPGFSYDRIEQVTCLTSENHFMSLPVFW
;
A
#
# COMPACT_ATOMS: atom_id res chain seq x y z
N ALA A 1 -1.89 -27.13 -10.50
CA ALA A 1 -1.88 -25.65 -10.47
C ALA A 1 -1.38 -25.11 -9.12
N ALA A 2 -1.98 -25.53 -7.97
CA ALA A 2 -1.51 -25.08 -6.66
C ALA A 2 -0.06 -25.51 -6.37
N GLU A 3 0.32 -26.72 -6.74
CA GLU A 3 1.68 -27.25 -6.60
C GLU A 3 2.72 -26.38 -7.31
N ALA A 4 2.43 -25.87 -8.53
CA ALA A 4 3.34 -25.01 -9.28
C ALA A 4 3.59 -23.66 -8.60
N VAL A 5 2.68 -23.18 -7.76
CA VAL A 5 2.84 -21.95 -6.98
C VAL A 5 3.62 -22.22 -5.69
N ILE A 6 3.47 -23.41 -5.10
CA ILE A 6 4.15 -23.81 -3.86
C ILE A 6 5.62 -24.19 -4.13
N ASP A 7 5.91 -24.89 -5.21
CA ASP A 7 7.26 -25.37 -5.52
C ASP A 7 8.29 -24.26 -5.80
N GLN A 8 7.85 -23.10 -6.24
CA GLN A 8 8.72 -21.94 -6.44
C GLN A 8 9.20 -21.30 -5.12
N THR A 9 8.71 -21.75 -3.97
CA THR A 9 8.92 -21.08 -2.69
C THR A 9 9.93 -21.77 -1.77
N HIS A 10 10.36 -23.01 -2.05
CA HIS A 10 11.02 -23.83 -1.01
C HIS A 10 12.54 -23.82 -0.95
N ALA A 11 13.28 -23.21 -1.88
CA ALA A 11 14.74 -23.33 -1.89
C ALA A 11 15.51 -22.05 -2.29
N SER A 12 14.87 -20.90 -2.33
CA SER A 12 15.53 -19.68 -2.82
C SER A 12 15.95 -18.75 -1.67
N ARG A 13 17.05 -18.02 -1.89
CA ARG A 13 17.47 -16.93 -1.00
C ARG A 13 16.87 -15.63 -1.51
N HIS A 14 16.22 -14.90 -0.64
CA HIS A 14 15.66 -13.58 -0.92
C HIS A 14 16.23 -12.53 0.02
N TYR A 15 16.20 -11.29 -0.43
CA TYR A 15 16.72 -10.16 0.31
C TYR A 15 15.75 -9.74 1.42
N LEU A 16 16.27 -9.57 2.64
CA LEU A 16 15.60 -8.93 3.76
C LEU A 16 16.31 -7.61 4.07
N ALA A 17 15.55 -6.53 4.17
CA ALA A 17 16.07 -5.21 4.50
C ALA A 17 16.80 -5.25 5.86
N GLY A 18 18.02 -4.74 5.89
CA GLY A 18 18.87 -4.75 7.08
C GLY A 18 19.60 -6.07 7.39
N GLN A 19 19.25 -7.19 6.73
CA GLN A 19 19.87 -8.50 6.97
C GLN A 19 20.63 -9.06 5.76
N GLY A 20 20.26 -8.65 4.54
CA GLY A 20 20.88 -9.15 3.32
C GLY A 20 20.14 -10.34 2.71
N LEU A 21 20.89 -11.25 2.06
CA LEU A 21 20.34 -12.44 1.43
C LEU A 21 20.15 -13.56 2.46
N GLU A 22 18.89 -13.83 2.79
CA GLU A 22 18.51 -14.85 3.76
C GLU A 22 17.79 -16.02 3.09
N GLN A 23 17.80 -17.18 3.75
CA GLN A 23 17.09 -18.37 3.29
C GLN A 23 15.60 -18.26 3.68
N VAL A 24 14.87 -17.50 2.90
CA VAL A 24 13.45 -17.19 3.09
C VAL A 24 12.75 -17.31 1.74
N ASN A 25 11.51 -17.75 1.72
CA ASN A 25 10.75 -17.79 0.47
C ASN A 25 10.34 -16.38 0.01
N LEU A 26 9.97 -16.26 -1.26
CA LEU A 26 9.61 -14.98 -1.87
C LEU A 26 8.47 -14.25 -1.11
N TYR A 27 7.45 -14.98 -0.66
CA TYR A 27 6.30 -14.36 0.01
C TYR A 27 6.66 -13.78 1.36
N ASP A 28 7.42 -14.53 2.17
CA ASP A 28 7.86 -14.07 3.48
C ASP A 28 8.84 -12.90 3.33
N SER A 29 9.72 -12.94 2.32
CA SER A 29 10.58 -11.80 1.98
C SER A 29 9.77 -10.55 1.66
N VAL A 30 8.78 -10.65 0.78
CA VAL A 30 7.91 -9.54 0.40
C VAL A 30 7.10 -9.03 1.60
N LEU A 31 6.51 -9.95 2.38
CA LEU A 31 5.76 -9.61 3.59
C LEU A 31 6.62 -8.84 4.59
N LEU A 32 7.78 -9.39 4.95
CA LEU A 32 8.66 -8.81 5.97
C LEU A 32 9.24 -7.47 5.53
N ASN A 33 9.66 -7.34 4.27
CA ASN A 33 10.15 -6.08 3.73
C ASN A 33 9.07 -5.00 3.69
N ALA A 34 7.82 -5.37 3.36
CA ALA A 34 6.71 -4.43 3.37
C ALA A 34 6.30 -4.01 4.79
N CYS A 35 6.35 -4.93 5.75
CA CYS A 35 6.20 -4.61 7.17
C CYS A 35 7.27 -3.62 7.62
N ALA A 36 8.55 -3.89 7.32
CA ALA A 36 9.66 -3.01 7.66
C ALA A 36 9.51 -1.62 7.03
N ALA A 37 9.18 -1.56 5.73
CA ALA A 37 8.97 -0.30 5.02
C ALA A 37 7.84 0.56 5.61
N HIS A 38 6.84 -0.08 6.26
CA HIS A 38 5.72 0.64 6.85
C HIS A 38 5.94 0.98 8.33
N SER A 39 6.66 0.15 9.08
CA SER A 39 6.86 0.33 10.52
C SER A 39 7.64 1.59 10.87
N GLU A 40 8.57 2.02 10.03
CA GLU A 40 9.41 3.20 10.24
C GLU A 40 8.71 4.53 9.96
N GLU A 41 7.48 4.50 9.41
CA GLU A 41 6.66 5.69 9.13
C GLU A 41 7.32 6.77 8.24
N TYR A 42 8.45 6.47 7.57
CA TYR A 42 9.11 7.34 6.57
C TYR A 42 8.67 7.06 5.12
N ASN A 43 7.58 6.33 4.96
CA ASN A 43 7.01 6.00 3.68
C ASN A 43 6.41 7.24 2.95
N ASP A 44 6.17 7.07 1.67
CA ASP A 44 5.42 8.01 0.86
C ASP A 44 3.91 7.94 1.16
N LEU A 45 3.18 8.88 0.61
CA LEU A 45 1.72 8.88 0.59
C LEU A 45 1.20 9.58 -0.66
N PHE A 46 0.00 9.22 -1.08
CA PHE A 46 -0.69 9.96 -2.15
C PHE A 46 -1.05 11.36 -1.67
N PHE A 47 -0.78 12.37 -2.51
CA PHE A 47 -1.17 13.74 -2.18
C PHE A 47 -2.70 13.86 -2.04
N GLY A 48 -3.14 14.45 -0.92
CA GLY A 48 -4.56 14.72 -0.66
C GLY A 48 -5.44 13.50 -0.34
N ARG A 49 -4.87 12.31 -0.19
CA ARG A 49 -5.62 11.10 0.17
C ARG A 49 -4.78 10.13 1.01
N PRO A 50 -5.40 9.31 1.89
CA PRO A 50 -4.68 8.29 2.64
C PRO A 50 -4.19 7.17 1.71
N GLY A 51 -3.02 6.61 2.00
CA GLY A 51 -2.45 5.47 1.30
C GLY A 51 -0.95 5.61 1.07
N HIS A 52 -0.22 4.52 1.31
CA HIS A 52 1.23 4.45 1.29
C HIS A 52 1.69 3.45 0.21
N PRO A 53 1.77 3.87 -1.08
CA PRO A 53 1.95 2.93 -2.18
C PRO A 53 3.29 2.22 -2.18
N SER A 54 4.41 2.92 -1.95
CA SER A 54 5.73 2.30 -2.05
C SER A 54 5.98 1.24 -0.98
N ALA A 55 5.39 1.40 0.21
CA ALA A 55 5.52 0.38 1.26
C ALA A 55 4.91 -0.97 0.86
N VAL A 56 3.88 -0.97 0.01
CA VAL A 56 3.28 -2.18 -0.56
C VAL A 56 4.03 -2.65 -1.80
N LEU A 57 4.26 -1.74 -2.76
CA LEU A 57 4.64 -2.10 -4.13
C LEU A 57 6.13 -2.39 -4.31
N VAL A 58 7.00 -1.63 -3.64
CA VAL A 58 8.46 -1.79 -3.79
C VAL A 58 8.92 -3.19 -3.37
N PRO A 59 8.51 -3.74 -2.23
CA PRO A 59 8.87 -5.11 -1.87
C PRO A 59 8.41 -6.16 -2.88
N VAL A 60 7.24 -5.97 -3.49
CA VAL A 60 6.69 -6.88 -4.52
C VAL A 60 7.58 -6.86 -5.77
N VAL A 61 7.82 -5.67 -6.33
CA VAL A 61 8.53 -5.58 -7.62
C VAL A 61 10.02 -5.90 -7.47
N LEU A 62 10.64 -5.57 -6.33
CA LEU A 62 12.03 -5.93 -6.07
C LEU A 62 12.18 -7.42 -5.76
N GLY A 63 11.33 -8.00 -4.92
CA GLY A 63 11.38 -9.42 -4.57
C GLY A 63 11.13 -10.31 -5.78
N LEU A 64 10.06 -10.05 -6.54
CA LEU A 64 9.74 -10.80 -7.76
C LEU A 64 10.78 -10.53 -8.85
N GLY A 65 11.19 -9.27 -9.04
CA GLY A 65 12.19 -8.88 -10.03
C GLY A 65 13.53 -9.57 -9.78
N PHE A 66 13.97 -9.63 -8.54
CA PHE A 66 15.17 -10.38 -8.16
C PHE A 66 15.05 -11.87 -8.47
N SER A 67 13.91 -12.50 -8.13
CA SER A 67 13.70 -13.94 -8.39
C SER A 67 13.68 -14.30 -9.87
N GLN A 68 13.34 -13.34 -10.74
CA GLN A 68 13.25 -13.54 -12.20
C GLN A 68 14.43 -12.96 -13.00
N ASN A 69 15.42 -12.35 -12.32
CA ASN A 69 16.47 -11.57 -12.98
C ASN A 69 15.92 -10.50 -13.94
N ALA A 70 14.83 -9.84 -13.53
CA ALA A 70 14.16 -8.83 -14.33
C ALA A 70 15.04 -7.59 -14.51
N SER A 71 14.88 -6.90 -15.64
CA SER A 71 15.58 -5.64 -15.88
C SER A 71 15.05 -4.52 -14.97
N ALA A 72 15.90 -3.53 -14.67
CA ALA A 72 15.48 -2.37 -13.90
C ALA A 72 14.27 -1.64 -14.54
N ASN A 73 14.23 -1.57 -15.88
CA ASN A 73 13.10 -0.97 -16.59
C ASN A 73 11.80 -1.76 -16.34
N SER A 74 11.83 -3.09 -16.43
CA SER A 74 10.65 -3.93 -16.15
C SER A 74 10.15 -3.76 -14.72
N VAL A 75 11.08 -3.65 -13.75
CA VAL A 75 10.74 -3.39 -12.34
C VAL A 75 10.08 -2.01 -12.19
N MET A 76 10.64 -0.97 -12.79
CA MET A 76 10.10 0.39 -12.74
C MET A 76 8.73 0.50 -13.41
N GLU A 77 8.56 -0.07 -14.61
CA GLU A 77 7.27 -0.10 -15.30
C GLU A 77 6.19 -0.83 -14.48
N SER A 78 6.57 -1.92 -13.82
CA SER A 78 5.65 -2.69 -12.98
C SER A 78 5.27 -1.94 -11.71
N TYR A 79 6.22 -1.22 -11.10
CA TYR A 79 5.94 -0.33 -9.99
C TYR A 79 4.92 0.74 -10.37
N VAL A 80 5.15 1.45 -11.48
CA VAL A 80 4.23 2.50 -11.96
C VAL A 80 2.85 1.93 -12.25
N ALA A 81 2.76 0.78 -12.94
CA ALA A 81 1.48 0.14 -13.23
C ALA A 81 0.71 -0.21 -11.94
N GLY A 82 1.40 -0.78 -10.94
CA GLY A 82 0.80 -1.08 -9.65
C GLY A 82 0.35 0.17 -8.89
N LEU A 83 1.14 1.24 -8.94
CA LEU A 83 0.84 2.52 -8.30
C LEU A 83 -0.43 3.15 -8.90
N GLU A 84 -0.54 3.20 -10.22
CA GLU A 84 -1.70 3.77 -10.91
C GLU A 84 -2.98 2.99 -10.58
N VAL A 85 -2.90 1.64 -10.58
CA VAL A 85 -4.05 0.80 -10.19
C VAL A 85 -4.40 1.01 -8.72
N MET A 86 -3.41 1.06 -7.82
CA MET A 86 -3.65 1.31 -6.39
C MET A 86 -4.28 2.69 -6.17
N ALA A 87 -3.80 3.72 -6.87
CA ALA A 87 -4.33 5.08 -6.78
C ALA A 87 -5.79 5.14 -7.21
N LEU A 88 -6.10 4.51 -8.35
CA LEU A 88 -7.45 4.43 -8.91
C LEU A 88 -8.41 3.73 -7.95
N VAL A 89 -8.05 2.53 -7.48
CA VAL A 89 -8.88 1.76 -6.55
C VAL A 89 -9.06 2.52 -5.25
N ASN A 90 -7.99 3.08 -4.69
CA ASN A 90 -8.07 3.87 -3.46
C ASN A 90 -9.04 5.04 -3.61
N GLN A 91 -8.98 5.77 -4.72
CA GLN A 91 -9.88 6.89 -4.99
C GLN A 91 -11.34 6.45 -5.16
N ALA A 92 -11.60 5.31 -5.79
CA ALA A 92 -12.94 4.75 -5.94
C ALA A 92 -13.56 4.31 -4.60
N LEU A 93 -12.73 3.97 -3.60
CA LEU A 93 -13.16 3.55 -2.26
C LEU A 93 -13.33 4.71 -1.28
N LEU A 94 -12.72 5.87 -1.55
CA LEU A 94 -12.75 7.01 -0.63
C LEU A 94 -14.01 7.86 -0.81
N PRO A 95 -14.49 8.50 0.27
CA PRO A 95 -13.99 8.40 1.66
C PRO A 95 -14.59 7.24 2.47
N ASN A 96 -15.45 6.44 1.86
CA ASN A 96 -16.34 5.52 2.59
C ASN A 96 -15.57 4.38 3.26
N ALA A 97 -14.69 3.68 2.55
CA ALA A 97 -13.90 2.59 3.13
C ALA A 97 -13.14 3.05 4.39
N HIS A 98 -12.55 4.25 4.34
CA HIS A 98 -11.86 4.83 5.48
C HIS A 98 -12.81 5.14 6.66
N LYS A 99 -13.99 5.71 6.40
CA LYS A 99 -15.02 5.97 7.42
C LYS A 99 -15.59 4.69 8.02
N MET A 100 -15.70 3.63 7.24
CA MET A 100 -16.15 2.31 7.70
C MET A 100 -15.10 1.59 8.56
N GLY A 101 -13.90 2.15 8.73
CA GLY A 101 -12.86 1.60 9.59
C GLY A 101 -11.84 0.71 8.88
N PHE A 102 -11.77 0.74 7.54
CA PHE A 102 -10.78 -0.03 6.79
C PHE A 102 -9.48 0.75 6.59
N HIS A 103 -8.36 0.02 6.57
CA HIS A 103 -7.05 0.53 6.22
C HIS A 103 -6.90 0.56 4.69
N THR A 104 -7.14 1.71 4.08
CA THR A 104 -7.19 1.83 2.61
C THR A 104 -5.87 1.51 1.92
N THR A 105 -4.71 1.72 2.58
CA THR A 105 -3.40 1.26 2.08
C THR A 105 -3.39 -0.23 1.82
N SER A 106 -3.96 -1.03 2.73
CA SER A 106 -4.01 -2.48 2.58
C SER A 106 -5.08 -2.91 1.58
N VAL A 107 -6.29 -2.34 1.67
CA VAL A 107 -7.43 -2.73 0.83
C VAL A 107 -7.18 -2.41 -0.65
N ALA A 108 -6.70 -1.21 -0.98
CA ALA A 108 -6.33 -0.87 -2.36
C ALA A 108 -4.95 -1.45 -2.75
N GLY A 109 -4.05 -1.57 -1.76
CA GLY A 109 -2.68 -2.04 -1.96
C GLY A 109 -2.59 -3.47 -2.49
N VAL A 110 -3.45 -4.37 -2.02
CA VAL A 110 -3.46 -5.75 -2.51
C VAL A 110 -3.79 -5.83 -4.01
N VAL A 111 -4.68 -4.96 -4.49
CA VAL A 111 -5.04 -4.87 -5.93
C VAL A 111 -3.89 -4.25 -6.72
N GLY A 112 -3.28 -3.17 -6.21
CA GLY A 112 -2.08 -2.57 -6.81
C GLY A 112 -0.89 -3.53 -6.86
N ALA A 113 -0.66 -4.32 -5.80
CA ALA A 113 0.38 -5.33 -5.75
C ALA A 113 0.16 -6.45 -6.79
N ALA A 114 -1.10 -6.87 -6.98
CA ALA A 114 -1.44 -7.85 -8.02
C ALA A 114 -1.23 -7.29 -9.43
N ALA A 115 -1.54 -6.02 -9.66
CA ALA A 115 -1.27 -5.35 -10.94
C ALA A 115 0.24 -5.27 -11.22
N ALA A 116 1.05 -4.84 -10.23
CA ALA A 116 2.49 -4.76 -10.33
C ALA A 116 3.12 -6.13 -10.62
N ALA A 117 2.74 -7.15 -9.83
CA ALA A 117 3.23 -8.51 -10.03
C ALA A 117 2.77 -9.10 -11.37
N GLY A 118 1.50 -8.88 -11.76
CA GLY A 118 0.96 -9.35 -13.03
C GLY A 118 1.66 -8.72 -14.24
N LYS A 119 1.98 -7.42 -14.17
CA LYS A 119 2.79 -6.73 -15.20
C LYS A 119 4.17 -7.35 -15.30
N LEU A 120 4.85 -7.58 -14.16
CA LEU A 120 6.20 -8.16 -14.14
C LEU A 120 6.23 -9.63 -14.58
N LEU A 121 5.15 -10.38 -14.34
CA LEU A 121 4.93 -11.74 -14.85
C LEU A 121 4.52 -11.78 -16.32
N HIS A 122 4.37 -10.63 -16.98
CA HIS A 122 3.90 -10.50 -18.36
C HIS A 122 2.56 -11.21 -18.61
N LEU A 123 1.63 -11.13 -17.64
CA LEU A 123 0.32 -11.73 -17.80
C LEU A 123 -0.44 -11.09 -18.98
N PRO A 124 -1.13 -11.88 -19.80
CA PRO A 124 -2.04 -11.35 -20.81
C PRO A 124 -3.24 -10.67 -20.11
N GLN A 125 -4.04 -9.92 -20.88
CA GLN A 125 -5.16 -9.15 -20.34
C GLN A 125 -6.08 -9.98 -19.44
N ASP A 126 -6.53 -11.15 -19.91
CA ASP A 126 -7.38 -12.07 -19.15
C ASP A 126 -6.69 -12.60 -17.87
N GLY A 127 -5.37 -12.75 -17.91
CA GLY A 127 -4.53 -13.09 -16.76
C GLY A 127 -4.49 -11.96 -15.72
N LEU A 128 -4.37 -10.70 -16.18
CA LEU A 128 -4.42 -9.53 -15.30
C LEU A 128 -5.81 -9.37 -14.67
N GLU A 129 -6.88 -9.53 -15.44
CA GLU A 129 -8.25 -9.50 -14.91
C GLU A 129 -8.45 -10.53 -13.80
N ARG A 130 -7.96 -11.78 -14.00
CA ARG A 130 -7.98 -12.81 -12.95
C ARG A 130 -7.14 -12.42 -11.74
N ALA A 131 -5.95 -11.88 -11.94
CA ALA A 131 -5.08 -11.46 -10.83
C ALA A 131 -5.75 -10.40 -9.96
N LEU A 132 -6.34 -9.37 -10.55
CA LEU A 132 -7.06 -8.32 -9.85
C LEU A 132 -8.29 -8.88 -9.11
N SER A 133 -9.05 -9.79 -9.76
CA SER A 133 -10.22 -10.43 -9.15
C SER A 133 -9.83 -11.31 -7.96
N ILE A 134 -8.75 -12.09 -8.05
CA ILE A 134 -8.23 -12.89 -6.93
C ILE A 134 -7.77 -11.97 -5.80
N ALA A 135 -7.08 -10.88 -6.11
CA ALA A 135 -6.60 -9.92 -5.11
C ALA A 135 -7.76 -9.32 -4.28
N CYS A 136 -8.91 -9.06 -4.90
CA CYS A 136 -10.09 -8.57 -4.20
C CYS A 136 -10.54 -9.48 -3.05
N THR A 137 -10.31 -10.81 -3.16
CA THR A 137 -10.68 -11.77 -2.10
C THR A 137 -9.73 -11.73 -0.91
N PHE A 138 -8.54 -11.16 -1.06
CA PHE A 138 -7.53 -11.04 0.00
C PHE A 138 -7.52 -9.67 0.67
N ALA A 139 -8.34 -8.73 0.21
CA ALA A 139 -8.39 -7.38 0.77
C ALA A 139 -8.86 -7.41 2.23
N CYS A 140 -8.08 -6.80 3.11
CA CYS A 140 -8.37 -6.73 4.54
C CYS A 140 -7.58 -5.60 5.20
N GLY A 141 -7.75 -5.45 6.52
CA GLY A 141 -7.04 -4.50 7.36
C GLY A 141 -7.98 -3.50 8.03
N LEU A 142 -7.89 -3.39 9.37
CA LEU A 142 -8.75 -2.53 10.17
C LEU A 142 -7.97 -1.37 10.79
N ARG A 143 -8.49 -0.17 10.66
CA ARG A 143 -7.93 1.05 11.27
C ARG A 143 -7.81 0.97 12.79
N ALA A 144 -8.60 0.12 13.44
CA ALA A 144 -8.49 -0.14 14.87
C ALA A 144 -7.09 -0.59 15.32
N ASN A 145 -6.26 -1.07 14.38
CA ASN A 145 -4.87 -1.45 14.65
C ASN A 145 -3.85 -0.32 14.39
N PHE A 146 -4.28 0.90 14.06
CA PHE A 146 -3.34 2.02 13.88
C PHE A 146 -2.58 2.28 15.17
N GLY A 147 -1.28 2.58 15.06
CA GLY A 147 -0.37 2.73 16.19
C GLY A 147 0.16 1.41 16.79
N THR A 148 -0.17 0.25 16.21
CA THR A 148 0.36 -1.06 16.63
C THR A 148 1.18 -1.70 15.51
N LEU A 149 1.99 -2.72 15.83
CA LEU A 149 2.72 -3.51 14.82
C LEU A 149 1.78 -4.24 13.84
N ALA A 150 0.54 -4.52 14.23
CA ALA A 150 -0.46 -5.08 13.33
C ALA A 150 -0.79 -4.14 12.17
N ASN A 151 -0.60 -2.83 12.29
CA ASN A 151 -0.73 -1.88 11.20
C ASN A 151 0.29 -2.17 10.08
N ALA A 152 1.54 -2.41 10.44
CA ALA A 152 2.58 -2.79 9.47
C ALA A 152 2.28 -4.14 8.81
N LEU A 153 1.74 -5.10 9.59
CA LEU A 153 1.34 -6.40 9.07
C LEU A 153 0.23 -6.31 7.99
N HIS A 154 -0.67 -5.33 8.07
CA HIS A 154 -1.67 -5.10 7.01
C HIS A 154 -0.99 -4.85 5.66
N VAL A 155 0.06 -4.03 5.65
CA VAL A 155 0.82 -3.67 4.44
C VAL A 155 1.61 -4.86 3.92
N GLY A 156 2.28 -5.59 4.81
CA GLY A 156 2.97 -6.83 4.47
C GLY A 156 2.05 -7.88 3.85
N ASN A 157 0.89 -8.11 4.47
CA ASN A 157 -0.10 -9.03 3.93
C ASN A 157 -0.64 -8.59 2.57
N ALA A 158 -0.92 -7.29 2.37
CA ALA A 158 -1.38 -6.77 1.09
C ALA A 158 -0.35 -7.01 -0.02
N ALA A 159 0.92 -6.75 0.24
CA ALA A 159 2.01 -6.98 -0.69
C ALA A 159 2.14 -8.47 -1.07
N ALA A 160 2.25 -9.35 -0.08
CA ALA A 160 2.41 -10.79 -0.31
C ALA A 160 1.16 -11.42 -0.94
N ALA A 161 -0.05 -11.02 -0.52
CA ALA A 161 -1.31 -11.51 -1.07
C ALA A 161 -1.52 -11.07 -2.52
N GLY A 162 -1.18 -9.83 -2.87
CA GLY A 162 -1.24 -9.35 -4.26
C GLY A 162 -0.27 -10.11 -5.18
N LEU A 163 0.95 -10.37 -4.71
CA LEU A 163 1.90 -11.23 -5.42
C LEU A 163 1.32 -12.63 -5.65
N ARG A 164 0.76 -13.25 -4.61
CA ARG A 164 0.11 -14.57 -4.73
C ARG A 164 -1.05 -14.56 -5.72
N ALA A 165 -1.87 -13.51 -5.71
CA ALA A 165 -2.98 -13.37 -6.64
C ALA A 165 -2.51 -13.42 -8.10
N ALA A 166 -1.44 -12.69 -8.42
CA ALA A 166 -0.84 -12.70 -9.76
C ALA A 166 -0.27 -14.08 -10.14
N GLN A 167 0.38 -14.78 -9.20
CA GLN A 167 0.92 -16.12 -9.44
C GLN A 167 -0.17 -17.18 -9.59
N PHE A 168 -1.26 -17.11 -8.81
CA PHE A 168 -2.42 -17.97 -9.02
C PHE A 168 -3.08 -17.74 -10.38
N ALA A 169 -3.19 -16.48 -10.80
CA ALA A 169 -3.67 -16.14 -12.14
C ALA A 169 -2.78 -16.71 -13.24
N ALA A 170 -1.44 -16.60 -13.08
CA ALA A 170 -0.46 -17.20 -14.00
C ALA A 170 -0.60 -18.73 -14.07
N ALA A 171 -0.92 -19.38 -12.95
CA ALA A 171 -1.16 -20.82 -12.87
C ALA A 171 -2.56 -21.24 -13.37
N GLY A 172 -3.36 -20.31 -13.91
CA GLY A 172 -4.66 -20.58 -14.52
C GLY A 172 -5.81 -20.76 -13.52
N PHE A 173 -5.67 -20.25 -12.30
CA PHE A 173 -6.79 -20.26 -11.34
C PHE A 173 -7.96 -19.48 -11.89
N TYR A 174 -9.13 -20.08 -11.82
CA TYR A 174 -10.39 -19.48 -12.25
C TYR A 174 -10.97 -18.63 -11.12
N THR A 175 -11.63 -17.53 -11.46
CA THR A 175 -12.32 -16.63 -10.54
C THR A 175 -13.62 -16.15 -11.17
N GLY A 176 -14.53 -15.64 -10.34
CA GLY A 176 -15.71 -14.92 -10.81
C GLY A 176 -15.31 -13.70 -11.62
N THR A 177 -16.17 -13.31 -12.52
CA THR A 177 -16.03 -12.07 -13.30
C THR A 177 -16.53 -10.87 -12.51
N ASP A 178 -16.02 -9.67 -12.84
CA ASP A 178 -16.53 -8.39 -12.31
C ASP A 178 -16.42 -8.24 -10.77
N LEU A 179 -15.44 -8.90 -10.13
CA LEU A 179 -15.30 -8.79 -8.68
C LEU A 179 -14.85 -7.38 -8.28
N LEU A 180 -13.89 -6.78 -9.00
CA LEU A 180 -13.37 -5.46 -8.67
C LEU A 180 -14.44 -4.38 -8.81
N SER A 181 -15.11 -4.30 -9.95
CA SER A 181 -16.10 -3.25 -10.24
C SER A 181 -17.47 -3.50 -9.61
N GLY A 182 -17.74 -4.72 -9.15
CA GLY A 182 -19.00 -5.13 -8.53
C GLY A 182 -18.89 -5.30 -7.01
N SER A 183 -18.76 -6.55 -6.56
CA SER A 183 -18.88 -6.93 -5.15
C SER A 183 -17.83 -6.26 -4.26
N PHE A 184 -16.57 -6.14 -4.73
CA PHE A 184 -15.50 -5.53 -3.96
C PHE A 184 -15.81 -4.06 -3.64
N LEU A 185 -16.15 -3.25 -4.66
CA LEU A 185 -16.50 -1.84 -4.42
C LEU A 185 -17.69 -1.72 -3.47
N THR A 186 -18.72 -2.53 -3.65
CA THR A 186 -19.90 -2.51 -2.80
C THR A 186 -19.54 -2.82 -1.34
N CYS A 187 -18.73 -3.84 -1.08
CA CYS A 187 -18.32 -4.23 0.27
C CYS A 187 -17.53 -3.13 0.99
N TYR A 188 -16.74 -2.35 0.27
CA TYR A 188 -15.92 -1.27 0.83
C TYR A 188 -16.52 0.13 0.63
N GLY A 189 -17.80 0.22 0.23
CA GLY A 189 -18.53 1.48 0.07
C GLY A 189 -18.06 2.32 -1.13
N GLY A 190 -17.40 1.70 -2.10
CA GLY A 190 -16.95 2.34 -3.32
C GLY A 190 -18.06 2.49 -4.38
N SER A 191 -17.73 3.19 -5.45
CA SER A 191 -18.64 3.44 -6.58
C SER A 191 -18.07 2.88 -7.87
N ARG A 192 -18.87 2.06 -8.56
CA ARG A 192 -18.54 1.55 -9.90
C ARG A 192 -18.42 2.68 -10.92
N GLU A 193 -19.38 3.61 -10.91
CA GLU A 193 -19.35 4.77 -11.80
C GLU A 193 -18.06 5.57 -11.63
N GLN A 194 -17.65 5.82 -10.38
CA GLN A 194 -16.41 6.51 -10.10
C GLN A 194 -15.19 5.72 -10.58
N LEU A 195 -15.18 4.41 -10.39
CA LEU A 195 -14.11 3.55 -10.90
C LEU A 195 -14.00 3.63 -12.43
N GLU A 196 -15.11 3.57 -13.14
CA GLU A 196 -15.15 3.65 -14.62
C GLU A 196 -14.64 5.00 -15.14
N ILE A 197 -15.06 6.11 -14.49
CA ILE A 197 -14.56 7.46 -14.82
C ILE A 197 -13.04 7.54 -14.62
N LEU A 198 -12.54 7.06 -13.49
CA LEU A 198 -11.12 7.06 -13.17
C LEU A 198 -10.32 6.15 -14.12
N ALA A 199 -10.86 4.99 -14.47
CA ALA A 199 -10.23 4.07 -15.41
C ALA A 199 -10.06 4.69 -16.80
N GLY A 200 -10.99 5.55 -17.22
CA GLY A 200 -10.90 6.30 -18.48
C GLY A 200 -9.72 7.28 -18.54
N SER A 201 -9.14 7.68 -17.42
CA SER A 201 -7.96 8.57 -17.35
C SER A 201 -6.62 7.82 -17.34
N LEU A 202 -6.63 6.50 -17.20
CA LEU A 202 -5.40 5.70 -17.19
C LEU A 202 -4.60 5.88 -18.50
N GLY A 203 -3.30 6.12 -18.35
CA GLY A 203 -2.40 6.38 -19.49
C GLY A 203 -2.48 7.80 -20.05
N GLN A 204 -3.38 8.64 -19.56
CA GLN A 204 -3.50 10.05 -19.94
C GLN A 204 -2.99 10.96 -18.81
N THR A 205 -3.48 10.73 -17.60
CA THR A 205 -3.04 11.42 -16.39
C THR A 205 -2.43 10.39 -15.45
N TRP A 206 -1.24 10.66 -14.97
CA TRP A 206 -0.50 9.74 -14.10
C TRP A 206 -0.60 10.21 -12.66
N ALA A 207 -1.19 9.41 -11.78
CA ALA A 207 -1.30 9.71 -10.35
C ALA A 207 0.08 9.89 -9.69
N PHE A 208 1.11 9.25 -10.24
CA PHE A 208 2.50 9.43 -9.85
C PHE A 208 3.00 10.87 -10.05
N LEU A 209 2.51 11.56 -11.09
CA LEU A 209 2.91 12.93 -11.43
C LEU A 209 1.92 13.96 -10.89
N GLU A 210 0.62 13.69 -10.99
CA GLU A 210 -0.46 14.59 -10.62
C GLU A 210 -1.62 13.83 -9.97
N PRO A 211 -1.95 14.12 -8.71
CA PRO A 211 -1.35 15.13 -7.82
C PRO A 211 0.04 14.74 -7.26
N GLY A 212 0.56 13.55 -7.55
CA GLY A 212 1.87 13.09 -7.15
C GLY A 212 1.91 12.42 -5.78
N LEU A 213 3.13 12.14 -5.34
CA LEU A 213 3.43 11.54 -4.06
C LEU A 213 4.09 12.56 -3.12
N LEU A 214 3.78 12.46 -1.84
CA LEU A 214 4.50 13.14 -0.77
C LEU A 214 5.42 12.15 -0.08
N ILE A 215 6.65 12.55 0.18
CA ILE A 215 7.59 11.81 1.03
C ILE A 215 7.52 12.42 2.43
N LYS A 216 7.33 11.57 3.43
CA LYS A 216 7.23 12.00 4.83
C LYS A 216 8.52 12.66 5.31
N LYS A 217 8.37 13.81 5.98
CA LYS A 217 9.44 14.55 6.63
C LYS A 217 9.73 14.02 8.04
N TYR A 218 8.70 13.55 8.73
CA TYR A 218 8.77 13.04 10.09
C TYR A 218 8.30 11.59 10.15
N PRO A 219 8.86 10.76 11.04
CA PRO A 219 8.50 9.33 11.19
C PRO A 219 7.19 9.17 11.98
N CYS A 220 6.10 9.69 11.45
CA CYS A 220 4.79 9.61 12.10
C CYS A 220 3.64 9.75 11.09
N CYS A 221 2.42 9.62 11.57
CA CYS A 221 1.24 9.92 10.77
C CYS A 221 1.27 11.37 10.25
N PHE A 222 0.98 11.56 8.97
CA PHE A 222 0.99 12.89 8.31
C PHE A 222 0.08 13.91 9.02
N SER A 223 -1.01 13.45 9.65
CA SER A 223 -1.91 14.31 10.43
C SER A 223 -1.23 15.03 11.59
N ASN A 224 -0.08 14.53 12.07
CA ASN A 224 0.66 15.14 13.18
C ASN A 224 1.59 16.28 12.72
N TYR A 225 1.83 16.42 11.43
CA TYR A 225 2.82 17.38 10.90
C TYR A 225 2.51 18.82 11.26
N GLN A 226 1.23 19.20 11.19
CA GLN A 226 0.80 20.56 11.54
C GLN A 226 1.11 20.90 13.00
N ALA A 227 0.90 19.95 13.92
CA ALA A 227 1.21 20.14 15.33
C ALA A 227 2.72 20.20 15.58
N ILE A 228 3.49 19.35 14.90
CA ILE A 228 4.97 19.36 14.99
C ILE A 228 5.54 20.67 14.45
N GLU A 229 5.12 21.10 13.27
CA GLU A 229 5.59 22.38 12.68
C GLU A 229 5.18 23.58 13.53
N ALA A 230 3.97 23.60 14.09
CA ALA A 230 3.55 24.66 15.01
C ALA A 230 4.42 24.68 16.27
N ALA A 231 4.72 23.52 16.85
CA ALA A 231 5.59 23.43 18.02
C ALA A 231 7.02 23.91 17.70
N LEU A 232 7.59 23.50 16.58
CA LEU A 232 8.92 23.95 16.14
C LEU A 232 8.95 25.47 15.94
N ASN A 233 7.95 26.05 15.29
CA ASN A 233 7.85 27.50 15.10
C ASN A 233 7.79 28.26 16.44
N ILE A 234 7.09 27.70 17.46
CA ILE A 234 7.04 28.29 18.80
C ILE A 234 8.42 28.27 19.46
N THR A 235 9.22 27.21 19.26
CA THR A 235 10.57 27.15 19.86
C THR A 235 11.55 28.19 19.27
N GLU A 236 11.29 28.68 18.08
CA GLU A 236 12.08 29.72 17.42
C GLU A 236 11.69 31.15 17.85
N MET A 237 10.60 31.32 18.62
CA MET A 237 10.14 32.65 19.04
C MET A 237 11.10 33.27 20.06
N PRO A 238 11.36 34.60 19.99
CA PRO A 238 12.17 35.28 20.98
C PRO A 238 11.67 35.10 22.41
N GLY A 239 12.56 34.68 23.31
CA GLY A 239 12.23 34.48 24.72
C GLY A 239 11.57 33.13 25.03
N PHE A 240 11.48 32.21 24.08
CA PHE A 240 11.06 30.84 24.38
C PHE A 240 12.05 30.16 25.33
N SER A 241 11.50 29.36 26.26
CA SER A 241 12.28 28.50 27.16
C SER A 241 11.45 27.28 27.53
N TYR A 242 12.04 26.08 27.39
CA TYR A 242 11.39 24.81 27.75
C TYR A 242 10.99 24.76 29.24
N ASP A 243 11.81 25.35 30.12
CA ASP A 243 11.55 25.36 31.56
C ASP A 243 10.33 26.18 31.99
N ARG A 244 9.77 26.98 31.08
CA ARG A 244 8.59 27.81 31.31
C ARG A 244 7.30 27.22 30.75
N ILE A 245 7.37 26.02 30.18
CA ILE A 245 6.17 25.34 29.67
C ILE A 245 5.39 24.75 30.84
N GLU A 246 4.19 25.27 31.09
CA GLU A 246 3.28 24.72 32.08
C GLU A 246 2.28 23.74 31.46
N GLN A 247 1.88 23.99 30.21
CA GLN A 247 0.90 23.17 29.49
C GLN A 247 1.09 23.30 27.97
N VAL A 248 0.86 22.22 27.27
CA VAL A 248 0.74 22.21 25.80
C VAL A 248 -0.68 21.82 25.42
N THR A 249 -1.36 22.68 24.67
CA THR A 249 -2.71 22.40 24.12
C THR A 249 -2.65 22.41 22.62
N CYS A 250 -2.97 21.27 21.99
CA CYS A 250 -3.04 21.14 20.55
C CYS A 250 -4.51 21.15 20.09
N LEU A 251 -4.89 22.18 19.34
CA LEU A 251 -6.23 22.27 18.74
C LEU A 251 -6.18 21.62 17.36
N THR A 252 -6.96 20.60 17.16
CA THR A 252 -7.01 19.84 15.91
C THR A 252 -8.45 19.53 15.52
N SER A 253 -8.68 19.14 14.27
CA SER A 253 -10.00 18.69 13.81
C SER A 253 -10.33 17.31 14.38
N GLU A 254 -11.61 16.98 14.50
CA GLU A 254 -12.09 15.68 14.97
C GLU A 254 -11.51 14.51 14.15
N ASN A 255 -11.39 14.69 12.83
CA ASN A 255 -10.79 13.67 11.96
C ASN A 255 -9.33 13.40 12.27
N HIS A 256 -8.56 14.40 12.69
CA HIS A 256 -7.15 14.23 13.08
C HIS A 256 -7.02 13.55 14.44
N PHE A 257 -7.90 13.87 15.39
CA PHE A 257 -7.88 13.24 16.70
C PHE A 257 -8.01 11.72 16.62
N MET A 258 -8.86 11.21 15.73
CA MET A 258 -9.05 9.78 15.48
C MET A 258 -7.83 9.06 14.87
N SER A 259 -6.82 9.82 14.42
CA SER A 259 -5.60 9.30 13.80
C SER A 259 -4.37 9.36 14.70
N LEU A 260 -4.49 9.96 15.90
CA LEU A 260 -3.40 10.04 16.87
C LEU A 260 -3.27 8.69 17.59
N PRO A 261 -2.11 8.03 17.55
CA PRO A 261 -1.85 6.91 18.44
C PRO A 261 -1.82 7.44 19.88
N VAL A 262 -2.59 6.83 20.75
CA VAL A 262 -2.51 7.08 22.19
C VAL A 262 -1.30 6.28 22.68
N PHE A 263 -0.14 6.92 22.79
CA PHE A 263 0.99 6.35 23.52
C PHE A 263 0.81 6.64 25.00
N TRP A 264 0.76 5.58 25.77
CA TRP A 264 0.88 5.61 27.24
C TRP A 264 2.33 5.35 27.63
#